data_f0e3d26f16e6dd183743722091c20c7e
#
_entry.id   f0e3d26f16e6dd183743722091c20c7e
#
_cell.length_a   1.000
_cell.length_b   1.000
_cell.length_c   1.000
_cell.angle_alpha   90.00
_cell.angle_beta   90.00
_cell.angle_gamma   90.00
#
_symmetry.space_group_name_H-M   'P 1'
#
loop_
_entity.id
_entity.type
_entity.pdbx_description
1 polymer ?
#
loop_
_entity_poly.entity_id
_entity_poly.type
_entity_poly.pdbx_seq_one_letter_code
_entity_poly.pdbx_strand_id
1 'polypeptide(L)'
;MPNRGKHGKARAAAAEAREDIISSAALSAMSAGAVNAMAAVGAAVIKLHKELMDKKPEWFWHLFAKCEAKAARLAGQAAARTPRSNGDATFIEVYARTLPELVKKALSAREQALH
;
A
#
# COMPACT_ATOMS: atom_id res chain seq x y z
N MET A 1 18.23 -4.11 -12.82
CA MET A 1 17.46 -5.09 -12.16
C MET A 1 17.09 -6.24 -13.03
N PRO A 2 17.36 -7.38 -12.58
CA PRO A 2 17.07 -8.53 -13.40
C PRO A 2 15.60 -8.61 -13.72
N ASN A 3 15.35 -9.26 -14.80
CA ASN A 3 14.02 -9.51 -15.23
C ASN A 3 13.32 -10.42 -14.23
N ARG A 4 12.29 -9.94 -13.65
CA ARG A 4 11.55 -10.68 -12.67
C ARG A 4 10.55 -11.60 -13.29
N GLY A 5 10.51 -11.63 -14.55
CA GLY A 5 9.52 -12.43 -15.20
C GLY A 5 8.21 -11.70 -15.21
N LYS A 6 7.16 -12.45 -15.34
CA LYS A 6 5.86 -11.87 -15.54
C LYS A 6 4.89 -12.47 -14.58
N HIS A 7 3.72 -12.24 -14.65
CA HIS A 7 2.65 -12.91 -13.92
C HIS A 7 2.92 -12.99 -12.44
N GLY A 8 3.06 -14.18 -11.91
CA GLY A 8 3.26 -14.36 -10.51
C GLY A 8 4.40 -13.55 -9.95
N LYS A 9 5.30 -13.18 -10.82
CA LYS A 9 6.41 -12.35 -10.41
C LYS A 9 6.00 -10.93 -10.14
N ALA A 10 4.97 -10.44 -10.80
CA ALA A 10 4.48 -9.09 -10.53
C ALA A 10 4.01 -9.00 -9.08
N ARG A 11 3.34 -10.04 -8.61
CA ARG A 11 2.87 -10.07 -7.23
C ARG A 11 4.04 -10.15 -6.26
N ALA A 12 5.03 -10.96 -6.58
CA ALA A 12 6.21 -11.08 -5.74
C ALA A 12 7.00 -9.78 -5.69
N ALA A 13 7.17 -9.14 -6.85
CA ALA A 13 7.88 -7.88 -6.92
C ALA A 13 7.15 -6.79 -6.16
N ALA A 14 5.82 -6.80 -6.23
CA ALA A 14 5.02 -5.83 -5.51
C ALA A 14 5.12 -6.04 -4.00
N ALA A 15 5.10 -7.29 -3.57
CA ALA A 15 5.25 -7.61 -2.16
C ALA A 15 6.63 -7.21 -1.65
N GLU A 16 7.64 -7.40 -2.48
CA GLU A 16 9.00 -7.03 -2.16
C GLU A 16 9.14 -5.52 -2.01
N ALA A 17 8.52 -4.77 -2.90
CA ALA A 17 8.56 -3.32 -2.83
C ALA A 17 7.89 -2.81 -1.55
N ARG A 18 6.78 -3.42 -1.18
CA ARG A 18 6.09 -3.07 0.04
C ARG A 18 6.95 -3.38 1.26
N GLU A 19 7.57 -4.55 1.24
CA GLU A 19 8.44 -4.98 2.32
C GLU A 19 9.61 -4.03 2.48
N ASP A 20 10.20 -3.60 1.37
CA ASP A 20 11.33 -2.67 1.42
C ASP A 20 10.94 -1.37 2.10
N ILE A 21 9.77 -0.86 1.79
CA ILE A 21 9.32 0.39 2.38
C ILE A 21 9.02 0.21 3.86
N ILE A 22 8.37 -0.88 4.21
CA ILE A 22 7.96 -1.11 5.58
C ILE A 22 9.15 -1.47 6.46
N SER A 23 10.10 -2.24 5.92
CA SER A 23 11.26 -2.67 6.71
C SER A 23 12.35 -1.63 6.75
N SER A 24 12.14 -0.49 6.12
CA SER A 24 13.10 0.61 6.22
C SER A 24 13.00 1.27 7.58
N ALA A 25 13.59 2.44 7.70
CA ALA A 25 13.60 3.17 8.96
C ALA A 25 12.19 3.35 9.53
N ALA A 26 11.19 3.42 8.65
CA ALA A 26 9.82 3.62 9.10
C ALA A 26 9.31 2.46 9.95
N LEU A 27 9.58 1.24 9.52
CA LEU A 27 9.11 0.09 10.27
C LEU A 27 9.77 -0.02 11.62
N SER A 28 11.05 0.24 11.69
CA SER A 28 11.77 0.12 12.94
C SER A 28 11.30 1.15 13.97
N ALA A 29 10.63 2.20 13.52
CA ALA A 29 10.08 3.22 14.40
C ALA A 29 8.62 3.01 14.71
N MET A 30 7.98 2.02 14.11
CA MET A 30 6.55 1.79 14.28
C MET A 30 6.29 0.74 15.35
N SER A 31 5.21 0.92 16.07
CA SER A 31 4.77 -0.07 17.05
C SER A 31 4.06 -1.22 16.32
N ALA A 32 3.96 -2.37 17.01
CA ALA A 32 3.22 -3.50 16.47
C ALA A 32 1.76 -3.14 16.21
N GLY A 33 1.20 -2.26 17.05
CA GLY A 33 -0.17 -1.81 16.85
C GLY A 33 -0.35 -1.04 15.57
N ALA A 34 0.64 -0.21 15.21
CA ALA A 34 0.58 0.54 13.97
C ALA A 34 0.66 -0.38 12.76
N VAL A 35 1.51 -1.39 12.82
CA VAL A 35 1.63 -2.35 11.74
C VAL A 35 0.32 -3.12 11.56
N ASN A 36 -0.29 -3.52 12.68
CA ASN A 36 -1.57 -4.23 12.62
C ASN A 36 -2.68 -3.36 12.06
N ALA A 37 -2.69 -2.09 12.43
CA ALA A 37 -3.70 -1.16 11.91
C ALA A 37 -3.53 -0.97 10.41
N MET A 38 -2.29 -0.90 9.95
CA MET A 38 -2.00 -0.79 8.53
C MET A 38 -2.53 -2.00 7.76
N ALA A 39 -2.32 -3.18 8.32
CA ALA A 39 -2.83 -4.40 7.70
C ALA A 39 -4.35 -4.41 7.66
N ALA A 40 -5.00 -3.90 8.71
CA ALA A 40 -6.45 -3.82 8.75
C ALA A 40 -6.98 -2.86 7.69
N VAL A 41 -6.31 -1.73 7.48
CA VAL A 41 -6.69 -0.79 6.44
C VAL A 41 -6.60 -1.45 5.07
N GLY A 42 -5.50 -2.15 4.83
CA GLY A 42 -5.32 -2.87 3.57
C GLY A 42 -6.42 -3.88 3.33
N ALA A 43 -6.75 -4.64 4.35
CA ALA A 43 -7.79 -5.65 4.23
C ALA A 43 -9.15 -5.02 3.93
N ALA A 44 -9.44 -3.87 4.54
CA ALA A 44 -10.71 -3.19 4.29
C ALA A 44 -10.80 -2.71 2.85
N VAL A 45 -9.70 -2.17 2.32
CA VAL A 45 -9.69 -1.71 0.93
C VAL A 45 -9.85 -2.88 -0.04
N ILE A 46 -9.17 -3.98 0.23
CA ILE A 46 -9.32 -5.18 -0.61
C ILE A 46 -10.77 -5.65 -0.62
N LYS A 47 -11.42 -5.59 0.53
CA LYS A 47 -12.82 -6.01 0.63
C LYS A 47 -13.73 -5.14 -0.23
N LEU A 48 -13.42 -3.85 -0.33
CA LEU A 48 -14.20 -2.95 -1.17
C LEU A 48 -14.10 -3.31 -2.64
N HIS A 49 -13.00 -3.94 -3.04
CA HIS A 49 -12.77 -4.27 -4.43
C HIS A 49 -12.69 -5.77 -4.67
N LYS A 50 -13.44 -6.52 -3.86
CA LYS A 50 -13.40 -7.97 -3.90
C LYS A 50 -13.72 -8.54 -5.28
N GLU A 51 -14.68 -7.93 -5.95
CA GLU A 51 -15.09 -8.40 -7.27
C GLU A 51 -13.92 -8.36 -8.26
N LEU A 52 -13.21 -7.25 -8.28
CA LEU A 52 -12.06 -7.11 -9.15
C LEU A 52 -10.97 -8.11 -8.79
N MET A 53 -10.76 -8.27 -7.51
CA MET A 53 -9.73 -9.18 -7.05
C MET A 53 -10.03 -10.61 -7.44
N ASP A 54 -11.31 -10.99 -7.38
CA ASP A 54 -11.71 -12.34 -7.76
C ASP A 54 -11.56 -12.58 -9.25
N LYS A 55 -11.78 -11.56 -10.07
CA LYS A 55 -11.73 -11.69 -11.52
C LYS A 55 -10.35 -11.52 -12.11
N LYS A 56 -9.60 -10.58 -11.61
CA LYS A 56 -8.27 -10.26 -12.14
C LYS A 56 -7.28 -10.10 -11.02
N PRO A 57 -7.00 -11.16 -10.27
CA PRO A 57 -6.20 -11.02 -9.06
C PRO A 57 -4.78 -10.54 -9.29
N GLU A 58 -4.16 -10.94 -10.39
CA GLU A 58 -2.76 -10.61 -10.59
C GLU A 58 -2.52 -9.13 -10.81
N TRP A 59 -3.23 -8.53 -11.74
CA TRP A 59 -3.00 -7.11 -11.97
C TRP A 59 -3.52 -6.27 -10.80
N PHE A 60 -4.59 -6.74 -10.14
CA PHE A 60 -5.10 -6.00 -8.99
C PHE A 60 -4.07 -5.98 -7.86
N TRP A 61 -3.46 -7.12 -7.58
CA TRP A 61 -2.44 -7.20 -6.54
C TRP A 61 -1.26 -6.29 -6.85
N HIS A 62 -0.85 -6.25 -8.11
CA HIS A 62 0.25 -5.40 -8.52
C HIS A 62 -0.09 -3.93 -8.30
N LEU A 63 -1.27 -3.53 -8.73
CA LEU A 63 -1.75 -2.18 -8.56
C LEU A 63 -1.88 -1.83 -7.08
N PHE A 64 -2.47 -2.72 -6.32
CA PHE A 64 -2.70 -2.51 -4.90
C PHE A 64 -1.38 -2.34 -4.14
N ALA A 65 -0.41 -3.19 -4.43
CA ALA A 65 0.88 -3.11 -3.76
C ALA A 65 1.59 -1.80 -4.04
N LYS A 66 1.46 -1.28 -5.26
CA LYS A 66 2.03 0.01 -5.59
C LYS A 66 1.36 1.12 -4.79
N CYS A 67 0.06 1.02 -4.63
CA CYS A 67 -0.68 1.99 -3.83
C CYS A 67 -0.28 1.91 -2.36
N GLU A 68 -0.10 0.70 -1.85
CA GLU A 68 0.35 0.52 -0.48
C GLU A 68 1.72 1.15 -0.26
N ALA A 69 2.63 0.93 -1.19
CA ALA A 69 3.97 1.47 -1.07
C ALA A 69 3.94 3.00 -1.06
N LYS A 70 3.14 3.59 -1.94
CA LYS A 70 3.05 5.03 -2.00
C LYS A 70 2.38 5.59 -0.75
N ALA A 71 1.32 4.94 -0.29
CA ALA A 71 0.63 5.39 0.91
C ALA A 71 1.56 5.32 2.12
N ALA A 72 2.34 4.25 2.23
CA ALA A 72 3.28 4.10 3.33
C ALA A 72 4.35 5.18 3.29
N ARG A 73 4.83 5.51 2.10
CA ARG A 73 5.83 6.56 1.96
C ARG A 73 5.28 7.91 2.39
N LEU A 74 4.07 8.25 1.95
CA LEU A 74 3.45 9.52 2.32
C LEU A 74 3.15 9.56 3.81
N ALA A 75 2.67 8.46 4.35
CA ALA A 75 2.40 8.38 5.79
C ALA A 75 3.68 8.51 6.59
N GLY A 76 4.76 7.89 6.12
CA GLY A 76 6.06 8.00 6.78
C GLY A 76 6.58 9.40 6.77
N GLN A 77 6.42 10.12 5.66
CA GLN A 77 6.83 11.51 5.56
C GLN A 77 6.05 12.38 6.54
N ALA A 78 4.75 12.14 6.63
CA ALA A 78 3.91 12.90 7.56
C ALA A 78 4.31 12.61 9.01
N ALA A 79 4.55 11.34 9.32
CA ALA A 79 4.94 10.95 10.66
C ALA A 79 6.28 11.56 11.05
N ALA A 80 7.19 11.69 10.10
CA ALA A 80 8.51 12.25 10.36
C ALA A 80 8.45 13.73 10.74
N ARG A 81 7.40 14.42 10.35
CA ARG A 81 7.21 15.83 10.68
C ARG A 81 6.41 16.03 11.96
N THR A 82 6.01 14.94 12.59
CA THR A 82 5.16 14.98 13.78
C THR A 82 6.02 14.66 15.00
N PRO A 83 5.69 15.22 16.17
CA PRO A 83 6.39 14.84 17.38
C PRO A 83 6.37 13.33 17.56
N ARG A 84 7.48 12.80 18.06
CA ARG A 84 7.68 11.36 18.15
C ARG A 84 6.53 10.64 18.84
N SER A 85 5.96 11.26 19.86
CA SER A 85 4.88 10.65 20.62
C SER A 85 3.62 10.44 19.78
N ASN A 86 3.48 11.16 18.65
CA ASN A 86 2.31 11.08 17.81
C ASN A 86 2.58 10.47 16.44
N GLY A 87 3.81 10.00 16.24
CA GLY A 87 4.22 9.50 14.93
C GLY A 87 3.38 8.34 14.43
N ASP A 88 3.12 7.37 15.31
CA ASP A 88 2.33 6.20 14.92
C ASP A 88 0.91 6.59 14.57
N ALA A 89 0.28 7.45 15.37
CA ALA A 89 -1.08 7.88 15.10
C ALA A 89 -1.17 8.63 13.79
N THR A 90 -0.19 9.51 13.53
CA THR A 90 -0.15 10.26 12.27
C THR A 90 0.03 9.31 11.09
N PHE A 91 0.91 8.34 11.22
CA PHE A 91 1.15 7.36 10.17
C PHE A 91 -0.14 6.64 9.82
N ILE A 92 -0.82 6.11 10.83
CA ILE A 92 -2.03 5.34 10.61
C ILE A 92 -3.12 6.21 9.98
N GLU A 93 -3.27 7.43 10.46
CA GLU A 93 -4.28 8.33 9.94
C GLU A 93 -4.05 8.63 8.46
N VAL A 94 -2.82 8.99 8.11
CA VAL A 94 -2.51 9.32 6.73
C VAL A 94 -2.64 8.09 5.83
N TYR A 95 -2.16 6.95 6.31
CA TYR A 95 -2.24 5.71 5.55
C TYR A 95 -3.70 5.32 5.28
N ALA A 96 -4.54 5.39 6.30
CA ALA A 96 -5.95 5.01 6.18
C ALA A 96 -6.72 5.94 5.25
N ARG A 97 -6.34 7.21 5.22
CA ARG A 97 -6.98 8.17 4.35
C ARG A 97 -6.47 8.07 2.92
N THR A 98 -5.19 7.80 2.78
CA THR A 98 -4.52 7.88 1.47
C THR A 98 -4.70 6.62 0.64
N LEU A 99 -4.61 5.45 1.26
CA LEU A 99 -4.64 4.21 0.51
C LEU A 99 -5.91 4.02 -0.32
N PRO A 100 -7.10 4.22 0.24
CA PRO A 100 -8.32 4.04 -0.57
C PRO A 100 -8.37 4.99 -1.74
N GLU A 101 -7.91 6.23 -1.56
CA GLU A 101 -7.91 7.22 -2.63
C GLU A 101 -6.93 6.86 -3.73
N LEU A 102 -5.77 6.37 -3.37
CA LEU A 102 -4.79 5.95 -4.37
C LEU A 102 -5.29 4.77 -5.19
N VAL A 103 -5.93 3.82 -4.53
CA VAL A 103 -6.48 2.66 -5.24
C VAL A 103 -7.58 3.11 -6.18
N LYS A 104 -8.45 3.99 -5.71
CA LYS A 104 -9.54 4.51 -6.53
C LYS A 104 -9.00 5.24 -7.77
N LYS A 105 -8.01 6.09 -7.59
CA LYS A 105 -7.41 6.82 -8.70
C LYS A 105 -6.71 5.89 -9.68
N ALA A 106 -6.01 4.89 -9.15
CA ALA A 106 -5.30 3.94 -10.00
C ALA A 106 -6.27 3.12 -10.84
N LEU A 107 -7.39 2.72 -10.25
CA LEU A 107 -8.40 1.97 -10.98
C LEU A 107 -9.04 2.82 -12.06
N SER A 108 -9.33 4.09 -11.76
CA SER A 108 -9.90 4.99 -12.76
C SER A 108 -8.93 5.21 -13.91
N ALA A 109 -7.66 5.42 -13.60
CA ALA A 109 -6.66 5.63 -14.62
C ALA A 109 -6.54 4.42 -15.52
N ARG A 110 -6.60 3.21 -14.94
CA ARG A 110 -6.53 2.01 -15.72
C ARG A 110 -7.74 1.87 -16.64
N GLU A 111 -8.91 2.19 -16.12
CA GLU A 111 -10.13 2.14 -16.92
C GLU A 111 -10.07 3.08 -18.10
N GLN A 112 -9.59 4.30 -17.86
CA GLN A 112 -9.46 5.29 -18.92
C GLN A 112 -8.44 4.86 -19.96
N ALA A 113 -7.37 4.22 -19.53
CA ALA A 113 -6.34 3.76 -20.44
C ALA A 113 -6.85 2.64 -21.36
N LEU A 114 -7.86 1.90 -20.92
CA LEU A 114 -8.44 0.83 -21.71
C LEU A 114 -9.45 1.34 -22.74
N HIS A 115 -9.85 2.57 -22.63
CA HIS A 115 -10.74 3.20 -23.58
C HIS A 115 -9.94 4.08 -24.53
#